data_c7a0abb48cbf3c44e0c5460b1749f90d
#
_entry.id   c7a0abb48cbf3c44e0c5460b1749f90d
#
_cell.length_a   1.000
_cell.length_b   1.000
_cell.length_c   1.000
_cell.angle_alpha   90.00
_cell.angle_beta   90.00
_cell.angle_gamma   90.00
#
_symmetry.space_group_name_H-M   'P 1'
#
loop_
_entity.id
_entity.type
_entity.pdbx_description
1 polymer ?
#
loop_
_entity_poly.entity_id
_entity_poly.type
_entity_poly.pdbx_seq_one_letter_code
_entity_poly.pdbx_strand_id
1 'polypeptide(L)'
;MNQIRIAVVGVGNCFSSLLQGINHYGQTSANGANGADVGLMHRKIGPYEPQDIKVVAAFDIDRRKVGLDAAEAIFAPPNCTKVFSKNIEPTGAIVMMGCVFDGCADHMKEYDAARTFLPLEKESTREQIIEALRKSGAEIMVNYLPVGSEEATRFYAGCALEAGLGFVNNIPVFIASDPVWAKRFADKNLPVVGDDIKAQLGATVLHRTIVDLFRKRGVKVERTYQLNTGGNTDFLNMLNRGRLASKKTSKTEAVQSVMGHRLDDENIHIGPSDYVPWQNDNKICFIRVEGKLFGDVPMELDIKLSVEDSPNSAGVAIDAIRCCKLALDRGQGGALHSASAYFSKHPPLQMTDEEAYRSVEEFIAGDRAS
;
A
#
# COMPACT_ATOMS: atom_id res chain seq x y z
N MET A 1 -8.39 -26.74 2.47
CA MET A 1 -8.07 -25.49 3.20
C MET A 1 -8.09 -24.38 2.18
N ASN A 2 -8.73 -23.29 2.51
CA ASN A 2 -8.72 -22.10 1.65
C ASN A 2 -7.30 -21.52 1.68
N GLN A 3 -6.75 -21.17 0.52
CA GLN A 3 -5.45 -20.53 0.41
C GLN A 3 -5.50 -19.38 -0.58
N ILE A 4 -4.74 -18.33 -0.30
CA ILE A 4 -4.51 -17.19 -1.20
C ILE A 4 -3.02 -17.18 -1.52
N ARG A 5 -2.66 -17.61 -2.71
CA ARG A 5 -1.25 -17.67 -3.13
C ARG A 5 -0.84 -16.34 -3.76
N ILE A 6 0.09 -15.65 -3.10
CA ILE A 6 0.56 -14.36 -3.57
C ILE A 6 2.00 -14.41 -4.08
N ALA A 7 2.25 -13.66 -5.15
CA ALA A 7 3.57 -13.22 -5.58
C ALA A 7 3.79 -11.78 -5.10
N VAL A 8 4.98 -11.47 -4.62
CA VAL A 8 5.31 -10.13 -4.12
C VAL A 8 6.45 -9.53 -4.93
N VAL A 9 6.32 -8.28 -5.30
CA VAL A 9 7.42 -7.49 -5.88
C VAL A 9 7.77 -6.34 -4.95
N GLY A 10 9.04 -6.32 -4.50
CA GLY A 10 9.56 -5.44 -3.46
C GLY A 10 9.50 -6.08 -2.06
N VAL A 11 10.61 -6.68 -1.62
CA VAL A 11 10.76 -7.33 -0.30
C VAL A 11 11.26 -6.29 0.72
N GLY A 12 10.54 -5.17 0.82
CA GLY A 12 10.84 -4.03 1.68
C GLY A 12 10.12 -4.08 3.04
N ASN A 13 10.10 -2.93 3.73
CA ASN A 13 9.49 -2.77 5.06
C ASN A 13 8.00 -3.15 5.09
N CYS A 14 7.22 -2.72 4.08
CA CYS A 14 5.78 -3.00 4.02
C CYS A 14 5.51 -4.50 3.86
N PHE A 15 6.26 -5.20 3.01
CA PHE A 15 6.13 -6.65 2.89
C PHE A 15 6.64 -7.37 4.14
N SER A 16 7.72 -6.90 4.76
CA SER A 16 8.18 -7.43 6.06
C SER A 16 7.06 -7.39 7.09
N SER A 17 6.39 -6.25 7.23
CA SER A 17 5.27 -6.11 8.17
C SER A 17 4.07 -6.98 7.80
N LEU A 18 3.75 -7.13 6.52
CA LEU A 18 2.67 -8.00 6.06
C LEU A 18 2.94 -9.47 6.43
N LEU A 19 4.14 -9.99 6.12
CA LEU A 19 4.48 -11.39 6.40
C LEU A 19 4.55 -11.68 7.91
N GLN A 20 5.11 -10.73 8.69
CA GLN A 20 5.07 -10.79 10.15
C GLN A 20 3.61 -10.80 10.67
N GLY A 21 2.73 -9.97 10.09
CA GLY A 21 1.31 -9.91 10.45
C GLY A 21 0.57 -11.22 10.15
N ILE A 22 0.77 -11.80 8.98
CA ILE A 22 0.20 -13.11 8.62
C ILE A 22 0.58 -14.18 9.65
N ASN A 23 1.86 -14.23 10.04
CA ASN A 23 2.34 -15.17 11.06
C ASN A 23 1.76 -14.88 12.45
N HIS A 24 1.75 -13.60 12.86
CA HIS A 24 1.22 -13.17 14.18
C HIS A 24 -0.24 -13.55 14.37
N TYR A 25 -1.09 -13.20 13.41
CA TYR A 25 -2.52 -13.49 13.48
C TYR A 25 -2.86 -14.96 13.28
N GLY A 26 -2.03 -15.71 12.56
CA GLY A 26 -2.13 -17.17 12.48
C GLY A 26 -1.89 -17.85 13.82
N GLN A 27 -0.87 -17.41 14.57
CA GLN A 27 -0.55 -17.96 15.90
C GLN A 27 -1.58 -17.57 16.96
N THR A 28 -2.08 -16.32 16.96
CA THR A 28 -3.07 -15.87 17.92
C THR A 28 -4.41 -16.59 17.75
N SER A 29 -4.82 -16.90 16.53
CA SER A 29 -5.99 -17.71 16.23
C SER A 29 -5.90 -19.11 16.83
N ALA A 30 -4.77 -19.76 16.65
CA ALA A 30 -4.53 -21.10 17.15
C ALA A 30 -4.58 -21.19 18.69
N ASN A 31 -4.23 -20.11 19.37
CA ASN A 31 -4.13 -20.05 20.83
C ASN A 31 -5.41 -19.55 21.51
N GLY A 32 -6.47 -19.17 20.77
CA GLY A 32 -7.73 -18.66 21.35
C GLY A 32 -7.58 -17.41 22.21
N ALA A 33 -6.55 -16.59 21.95
CA ALA A 33 -6.20 -15.45 22.79
C ALA A 33 -7.26 -14.34 22.71
N ASN A 34 -7.68 -13.81 23.87
CA ASN A 34 -8.46 -12.58 23.94
C ASN A 34 -7.65 -11.43 23.28
N GLY A 35 -8.26 -10.73 22.33
CA GLY A 35 -7.60 -9.66 21.57
C GLY A 35 -6.92 -10.11 20.26
N ALA A 36 -7.20 -11.32 19.79
CA ALA A 36 -6.70 -11.85 18.53
C ALA A 36 -6.98 -10.96 17.30
N ASP A 37 -7.94 -10.06 17.40
CA ASP A 37 -8.38 -9.17 16.30
C ASP A 37 -7.82 -7.74 16.40
N VAL A 38 -7.07 -7.42 17.45
CA VAL A 38 -6.47 -6.08 17.60
C VAL A 38 -5.52 -5.82 16.41
N GLY A 39 -5.80 -4.77 15.67
CA GLY A 39 -5.03 -4.38 14.49
C GLY A 39 -5.51 -5.00 13.18
N LEU A 40 -6.58 -5.80 13.18
CA LEU A 40 -7.29 -6.22 11.96
C LEU A 40 -8.57 -5.38 11.80
N MET A 41 -8.83 -4.87 10.60
CA MET A 41 -10.12 -4.26 10.28
C MET A 41 -11.20 -5.34 10.12
N HIS A 42 -10.83 -6.47 9.49
CA HIS A 42 -11.69 -7.64 9.36
C HIS A 42 -10.94 -8.88 9.79
N ARG A 43 -11.49 -9.62 10.74
CA ARG A 43 -10.94 -10.94 11.10
C ARG A 43 -11.06 -11.90 9.93
N LYS A 44 -12.20 -11.88 9.24
CA LYS A 44 -12.52 -12.78 8.13
C LYS A 44 -13.15 -12.01 6.98
N ILE A 45 -12.72 -12.30 5.75
CA ILE A 45 -13.30 -11.76 4.52
C ILE A 45 -13.74 -12.95 3.65
N GLY A 46 -15.06 -13.12 3.48
CA GLY A 46 -15.60 -14.34 2.90
C GLY A 46 -15.12 -15.59 3.67
N PRO A 47 -14.50 -16.58 3.03
CA PRO A 47 -13.95 -17.74 3.73
C PRO A 47 -12.52 -17.54 4.26
N TYR A 48 -11.89 -16.37 4.03
CA TYR A 48 -10.45 -16.16 4.22
C TYR A 48 -10.10 -15.44 5.53
N GLU A 49 -9.12 -15.99 6.24
CA GLU A 49 -8.44 -15.39 7.39
C GLU A 49 -7.00 -14.97 7.02
N PRO A 50 -6.32 -14.13 7.84
CA PRO A 50 -4.94 -13.70 7.55
C PRO A 50 -3.95 -14.81 7.22
N GLN A 51 -3.99 -15.92 7.96
CA GLN A 51 -3.08 -17.07 7.79
C GLN A 51 -3.33 -17.89 6.51
N ASP A 52 -4.42 -17.64 5.79
CA ASP A 52 -4.69 -18.29 4.50
C ASP A 52 -3.86 -17.69 3.37
N ILE A 53 -3.27 -16.50 3.59
CA ILE A 53 -2.33 -15.87 2.65
C ILE A 53 -1.00 -16.61 2.69
N LYS A 54 -0.55 -17.09 1.51
CA LYS A 54 0.71 -17.81 1.33
C LYS A 54 1.56 -17.11 0.30
N VAL A 55 2.79 -16.77 0.69
CA VAL A 55 3.79 -16.22 -0.24
C VAL A 55 4.41 -17.40 -1.01
N VAL A 56 4.25 -17.39 -2.33
CA VAL A 56 4.74 -18.47 -3.21
C VAL A 56 5.78 -18.01 -4.24
N ALA A 57 5.93 -16.70 -4.42
CA ALA A 57 7.00 -16.08 -5.20
C ALA A 57 7.33 -14.71 -4.64
N ALA A 58 8.58 -14.29 -4.73
CA ALA A 58 9.04 -12.98 -4.30
C ALA A 58 10.14 -12.46 -5.23
N PHE A 59 10.10 -11.16 -5.54
CA PHE A 59 11.07 -10.47 -6.39
C PHE A 59 11.59 -9.24 -5.66
N ASP A 60 12.91 -9.07 -5.68
CA ASP A 60 13.60 -7.88 -5.17
C ASP A 60 14.85 -7.63 -6.02
N ILE A 61 15.46 -6.47 -5.89
CA ILE A 61 16.69 -6.11 -6.60
C ILE A 61 17.94 -6.15 -5.71
N ASP A 62 17.74 -6.16 -4.38
CA ASP A 62 18.83 -6.06 -3.41
C ASP A 62 19.59 -7.39 -3.25
N ARG A 63 20.91 -7.36 -3.49
CA ARG A 63 21.79 -8.53 -3.39
C ARG A 63 21.83 -9.18 -2.00
N ARG A 64 21.37 -8.48 -0.96
CA ARG A 64 21.28 -9.01 0.41
C ARG A 64 20.03 -9.83 0.66
N LYS A 65 19.06 -9.79 -0.27
CA LYS A 65 17.77 -10.47 -0.20
C LYS A 65 17.61 -11.53 -1.27
N VAL A 66 18.10 -11.26 -2.48
CA VAL A 66 18.04 -12.22 -3.58
C VAL A 66 18.79 -13.51 -3.23
N GLY A 67 18.12 -14.65 -3.38
CA GLY A 67 18.63 -15.97 -3.02
C GLY A 67 18.26 -16.45 -1.61
N LEU A 68 17.71 -15.58 -0.74
CA LEU A 68 17.16 -15.97 0.56
C LEU A 68 15.68 -16.38 0.44
N ASP A 69 15.21 -17.20 1.38
CA ASP A 69 13.77 -17.39 1.58
C ASP A 69 13.12 -16.06 1.98
N ALA A 70 11.89 -15.82 1.53
CA ALA A 70 11.18 -14.58 1.85
C ALA A 70 11.06 -14.35 3.36
N ALA A 71 10.89 -15.41 4.17
CA ALA A 71 10.83 -15.32 5.63
C ALA A 71 12.13 -14.84 6.27
N GLU A 72 13.26 -15.00 5.61
CA GLU A 72 14.58 -14.50 6.04
C GLU A 72 14.85 -13.13 5.43
N ALA A 73 14.58 -12.96 4.14
CA ALA A 73 14.85 -11.74 3.39
C ALA A 73 14.15 -10.50 3.95
N ILE A 74 12.98 -10.64 4.57
CA ILE A 74 12.25 -9.54 5.20
C ILE A 74 12.99 -8.86 6.36
N PHE A 75 13.98 -9.51 6.95
CA PHE A 75 14.82 -8.95 8.02
C PHE A 75 16.17 -8.41 7.51
N ALA A 76 16.49 -8.64 6.25
CA ALA A 76 17.73 -8.14 5.66
C ALA A 76 17.69 -6.61 5.44
N PRO A 77 18.85 -5.92 5.54
CA PRO A 77 18.93 -4.50 5.20
C PRO A 77 18.45 -4.23 3.75
N PRO A 78 17.92 -3.04 3.46
CA PRO A 78 17.81 -1.86 4.34
C PRO A 78 16.50 -1.83 5.16
N ASN A 79 15.82 -2.99 5.33
CA ASN A 79 14.60 -3.05 6.11
C ASN A 79 14.85 -2.62 7.57
N CYS A 80 13.98 -1.76 8.09
CA CYS A 80 14.09 -1.17 9.42
C CYS A 80 12.74 -1.09 10.15
N THR A 81 11.72 -1.79 9.64
CA THR A 81 10.41 -1.86 10.28
C THR A 81 10.48 -2.61 11.61
N LYS A 82 9.51 -2.36 12.49
CA LYS A 82 9.40 -3.08 13.78
C LYS A 82 9.34 -4.58 13.57
N VAL A 83 10.11 -5.30 14.38
CA VAL A 83 10.06 -6.76 14.44
C VAL A 83 9.12 -7.16 15.58
N PHE A 84 7.90 -7.56 15.25
CA PHE A 84 6.88 -8.01 16.19
C PHE A 84 6.56 -9.51 16.08
N SER A 85 7.07 -10.17 15.03
CA SER A 85 7.00 -11.62 14.85
C SER A 85 8.33 -12.12 14.27
N LYS A 86 9.14 -12.79 15.10
CA LYS A 86 10.52 -13.19 14.74
C LYS A 86 10.60 -14.58 14.12
N ASN A 87 9.80 -15.50 14.63
CA ASN A 87 9.87 -16.92 14.25
C ASN A 87 8.83 -17.17 13.17
N ILE A 88 9.25 -16.97 11.91
CA ILE A 88 8.42 -17.21 10.74
C ILE A 88 8.96 -18.46 10.07
N GLU A 89 8.10 -19.47 9.88
CA GLU A 89 8.47 -20.67 9.15
C GLU A 89 8.87 -20.34 7.71
N PRO A 90 9.85 -21.04 7.13
CA PRO A 90 10.22 -20.85 5.74
C PRO A 90 9.01 -20.90 4.82
N THR A 91 8.91 -19.92 3.95
CA THR A 91 7.81 -19.83 2.98
C THR A 91 7.99 -20.79 1.79
N GLY A 92 9.23 -21.18 1.52
CA GLY A 92 9.64 -21.89 0.30
C GLY A 92 9.75 -20.95 -0.92
N ALA A 93 9.38 -19.69 -0.79
CA ALA A 93 9.54 -18.68 -1.84
C ALA A 93 10.92 -18.03 -1.75
N ILE A 94 11.85 -18.51 -2.55
CA ILE A 94 13.19 -17.90 -2.66
C ILE A 94 13.05 -16.60 -3.46
N VAL A 95 13.58 -15.51 -2.89
CA VAL A 95 13.57 -14.19 -3.53
C VAL A 95 14.39 -14.24 -4.82
N MET A 96 13.75 -13.98 -5.93
CA MET A 96 14.38 -13.89 -7.25
C MET A 96 14.78 -12.44 -7.57
N MET A 97 15.85 -12.28 -8.38
CA MET A 97 16.18 -10.97 -8.90
C MET A 97 15.06 -10.48 -9.81
N GLY A 98 14.61 -9.24 -9.56
CA GLY A 98 13.63 -8.54 -10.38
C GLY A 98 14.26 -7.72 -11.50
N CYS A 99 13.48 -6.77 -12.05
CA CYS A 99 13.94 -5.75 -12.98
C CYS A 99 13.99 -4.39 -12.26
N VAL A 100 15.06 -3.65 -12.46
CA VAL A 100 15.33 -2.38 -11.76
C VAL A 100 14.52 -1.23 -12.36
N PHE A 101 14.61 -1.03 -13.68
CA PHE A 101 14.01 0.11 -14.38
C PHE A 101 14.26 1.44 -13.64
N ASP A 102 13.17 2.14 -13.32
CA ASP A 102 13.16 3.35 -12.52
C ASP A 102 12.96 3.08 -10.99
N GLY A 103 13.10 1.82 -10.55
CA GLY A 103 12.89 1.42 -9.16
C GLY A 103 13.94 1.90 -8.15
N CYS A 104 15.09 2.39 -8.61
CA CYS A 104 16.15 2.91 -7.76
C CYS A 104 16.57 4.31 -8.21
N ALA A 105 16.43 5.30 -7.33
CA ALA A 105 16.82 6.67 -7.64
C ALA A 105 18.34 6.86 -7.54
N ASP A 106 18.93 7.60 -8.47
CA ASP A 106 20.41 7.74 -8.57
C ASP A 106 21.05 8.32 -7.30
N HIS A 107 20.40 9.31 -6.66
CA HIS A 107 20.93 9.93 -5.44
C HIS A 107 21.09 8.93 -4.28
N MET A 108 20.38 7.81 -4.30
CA MET A 108 20.49 6.78 -3.25
C MET A 108 21.87 6.13 -3.20
N LYS A 109 22.63 6.18 -4.31
CA LYS A 109 24.01 5.67 -4.38
C LYS A 109 25.00 6.46 -3.49
N GLU A 110 24.63 7.67 -3.08
CA GLU A 110 25.43 8.55 -2.23
C GLU A 110 25.27 8.26 -0.72
N TYR A 111 24.35 7.37 -0.37
CA TYR A 111 24.02 7.05 1.02
C TYR A 111 24.66 5.74 1.48
N ASP A 112 24.75 5.59 2.81
CA ASP A 112 25.29 4.38 3.43
C ASP A 112 24.56 3.12 2.97
N ALA A 113 25.33 2.06 2.74
CA ALA A 113 24.83 0.78 2.26
C ALA A 113 23.72 0.18 3.16
N ALA A 114 23.70 0.49 4.46
CA ALA A 114 22.66 0.03 5.38
C ALA A 114 21.33 0.75 5.17
N ARG A 115 21.30 1.87 4.45
CA ARG A 115 20.12 2.72 4.23
C ARG A 115 19.59 2.71 2.81
N THR A 116 20.38 2.23 1.85
CA THR A 116 20.05 2.25 0.42
C THR A 116 19.90 0.85 -0.16
N PHE A 117 19.41 0.76 -1.39
CA PHE A 117 19.37 -0.47 -2.18
C PHE A 117 20.75 -0.78 -2.76
N LEU A 118 21.07 -2.07 -2.86
CA LEU A 118 22.29 -2.58 -3.49
C LEU A 118 21.90 -3.56 -4.62
N PRO A 119 21.50 -3.05 -5.79
CA PRO A 119 21.04 -3.91 -6.88
C PRO A 119 22.10 -4.89 -7.38
N LEU A 120 21.68 -6.10 -7.76
CA LEU A 120 22.50 -7.02 -8.52
C LEU A 120 22.63 -6.53 -9.96
N GLU A 121 23.77 -6.84 -10.60
CA GLU A 121 24.03 -6.44 -11.99
C GLU A 121 23.18 -7.20 -13.01
N LYS A 122 22.91 -8.49 -12.74
CA LYS A 122 22.18 -9.34 -13.68
C LYS A 122 20.71 -9.42 -13.29
N GLU A 123 19.88 -8.74 -14.05
CA GLU A 123 18.42 -8.76 -13.90
C GLU A 123 17.78 -10.02 -14.52
N SER A 124 16.60 -10.37 -14.07
CA SER A 124 15.76 -11.37 -14.71
C SER A 124 15.13 -10.82 -15.99
N THR A 125 14.93 -11.68 -16.99
CA THR A 125 14.14 -11.29 -18.17
C THR A 125 12.64 -11.34 -17.87
N ARG A 126 11.84 -10.70 -18.72
CA ARG A 126 10.37 -10.75 -18.64
C ARG A 126 9.86 -12.19 -18.63
N GLU A 127 10.39 -13.02 -19.51
CA GLU A 127 10.02 -14.43 -19.65
C GLU A 127 10.32 -15.23 -18.39
N GLN A 128 11.46 -14.99 -17.77
CA GLN A 128 11.83 -15.63 -16.50
C GLN A 128 10.88 -15.27 -15.37
N ILE A 129 10.47 -13.98 -15.28
CA ILE A 129 9.50 -13.52 -14.28
C ILE A 129 8.13 -14.18 -14.51
N ILE A 130 7.63 -14.18 -15.75
CA ILE A 130 6.34 -14.79 -16.09
C ILE A 130 6.36 -16.29 -15.84
N GLU A 131 7.44 -16.96 -16.20
CA GLU A 131 7.62 -18.39 -15.94
C GLU A 131 7.62 -18.70 -14.42
N ALA A 132 8.32 -17.89 -13.62
CA ALA A 132 8.35 -18.03 -12.17
C ALA A 132 6.94 -17.84 -11.57
N LEU A 133 6.19 -16.82 -12.01
CA LEU A 133 4.81 -16.57 -11.60
C LEU A 133 3.91 -17.77 -11.90
N ARG A 134 3.99 -18.33 -13.11
CA ARG A 134 3.19 -19.48 -13.50
C ARG A 134 3.56 -20.73 -12.72
N LYS A 135 4.85 -21.01 -12.54
CA LYS A 135 5.35 -22.18 -11.78
C LYS A 135 4.99 -22.11 -10.31
N SER A 136 4.98 -20.91 -9.71
CA SER A 136 4.63 -20.73 -8.30
C SER A 136 3.15 -21.01 -8.02
N GLY A 137 2.29 -20.95 -9.04
CA GLY A 137 0.85 -21.04 -8.90
C GLY A 137 0.26 -19.83 -8.16
N ALA A 138 0.93 -18.69 -8.17
CA ALA A 138 0.39 -17.45 -7.61
C ALA A 138 -0.96 -17.09 -8.25
N GLU A 139 -1.84 -16.45 -7.48
CA GLU A 139 -3.17 -16.01 -7.92
C GLU A 139 -3.25 -14.48 -7.95
N ILE A 140 -2.45 -13.83 -7.11
CA ILE A 140 -2.42 -12.36 -6.96
C ILE A 140 -0.97 -11.92 -6.90
N MET A 141 -0.64 -10.84 -7.60
CA MET A 141 0.61 -10.12 -7.42
C MET A 141 0.39 -8.89 -6.55
N VAL A 142 1.23 -8.73 -5.52
CA VAL A 142 1.22 -7.59 -4.61
C VAL A 142 2.42 -6.70 -4.90
N ASN A 143 2.16 -5.44 -5.26
CA ASN A 143 3.19 -4.46 -5.61
C ASN A 143 3.56 -3.60 -4.41
N TYR A 144 4.84 -3.67 -4.00
CA TYR A 144 5.49 -2.88 -2.96
C TYR A 144 6.77 -2.19 -3.45
N LEU A 145 6.85 -1.89 -4.74
CA LEU A 145 7.97 -1.13 -5.30
C LEU A 145 8.08 0.26 -4.65
N PRO A 146 9.25 0.89 -4.69
CA PRO A 146 9.43 2.26 -4.17
C PRO A 146 8.60 3.29 -4.95
N VAL A 147 8.26 4.39 -4.26
CA VAL A 147 7.58 5.53 -4.90
C VAL A 147 8.35 6.02 -6.12
N GLY A 148 7.65 6.30 -7.22
CA GLY A 148 8.21 6.77 -8.49
C GLY A 148 8.72 5.65 -9.39
N SER A 149 8.44 4.38 -9.07
CA SER A 149 8.73 3.22 -9.94
C SER A 149 7.62 3.03 -10.97
N GLU A 150 7.45 4.01 -11.86
CA GLU A 150 6.38 4.06 -12.86
C GLU A 150 6.54 2.96 -13.93
N GLU A 151 7.74 2.85 -14.51
CA GLU A 151 8.04 1.87 -15.53
C GLU A 151 8.05 0.45 -14.97
N ALA A 152 8.71 0.26 -13.83
CA ALA A 152 8.76 -1.04 -13.16
C ALA A 152 7.35 -1.53 -12.78
N THR A 153 6.49 -0.66 -12.25
CA THR A 153 5.11 -1.03 -11.90
C THR A 153 4.31 -1.47 -13.11
N ARG A 154 4.36 -0.72 -14.22
CA ARG A 154 3.67 -1.09 -15.46
C ARG A 154 4.21 -2.39 -16.05
N PHE A 155 5.51 -2.62 -15.94
CA PHE A 155 6.13 -3.87 -16.34
C PHE A 155 5.57 -5.06 -15.53
N TYR A 156 5.55 -4.97 -14.19
CA TYR A 156 5.04 -6.05 -13.34
C TYR A 156 3.53 -6.25 -13.46
N ALA A 157 2.74 -5.17 -13.61
CA ALA A 157 1.32 -5.27 -13.93
C ALA A 157 1.08 -6.01 -15.26
N GLY A 158 1.94 -5.76 -16.27
CA GLY A 158 1.94 -6.51 -17.53
C GLY A 158 2.29 -7.98 -17.37
N CYS A 159 3.27 -8.31 -16.52
CA CYS A 159 3.64 -9.70 -16.19
C CYS A 159 2.49 -10.43 -15.46
N ALA A 160 1.84 -9.75 -14.51
CA ALA A 160 0.67 -10.28 -13.80
C ALA A 160 -0.47 -10.63 -14.77
N LEU A 161 -0.82 -9.69 -15.66
CA LEU A 161 -1.84 -9.92 -16.69
C LEU A 161 -1.50 -11.09 -17.61
N GLU A 162 -0.23 -11.25 -17.99
CA GLU A 162 0.19 -12.35 -18.88
C GLU A 162 0.24 -13.69 -18.17
N ALA A 163 0.57 -13.68 -16.88
CA ALA A 163 0.55 -14.88 -16.05
C ALA A 163 -0.86 -15.25 -15.56
N GLY A 164 -1.86 -14.37 -15.71
CA GLY A 164 -3.25 -14.61 -15.29
C GLY A 164 -3.49 -14.34 -13.80
N LEU A 165 -2.83 -13.34 -13.22
CA LEU A 165 -2.94 -12.98 -11.81
C LEU A 165 -3.78 -11.70 -11.61
N GLY A 166 -4.55 -11.65 -10.52
CA GLY A 166 -5.04 -10.40 -9.96
C GLY A 166 -3.89 -9.50 -9.49
N PHE A 167 -4.14 -8.21 -9.28
CA PHE A 167 -3.09 -7.26 -8.93
C PHE A 167 -3.52 -6.33 -7.77
N VAL A 168 -2.70 -6.24 -6.73
CA VAL A 168 -2.89 -5.29 -5.63
C VAL A 168 -1.75 -4.28 -5.69
N ASN A 169 -2.09 -3.03 -6.03
CA ASN A 169 -1.13 -1.95 -6.21
C ASN A 169 -1.06 -1.03 -5.00
N ASN A 170 -0.03 -1.20 -4.18
CA ASN A 170 0.13 -0.45 -2.93
C ASN A 170 0.88 0.87 -3.10
N ILE A 171 1.36 1.19 -4.30
CA ILE A 171 2.16 2.40 -4.55
C ILE A 171 1.41 3.40 -5.45
N PRO A 172 1.79 4.69 -5.45
CA PRO A 172 1.10 5.74 -6.20
C PRO A 172 1.49 5.77 -7.69
N VAL A 173 1.40 4.63 -8.36
CA VAL A 173 1.45 4.50 -9.82
C VAL A 173 0.06 4.08 -10.29
N PHE A 174 -0.52 4.78 -11.24
CA PHE A 174 -1.92 4.58 -11.61
C PHE A 174 -2.07 3.35 -12.51
N ILE A 175 -2.66 2.31 -11.94
CA ILE A 175 -3.00 1.04 -12.60
C ILE A 175 -4.52 0.79 -12.46
N ALA A 176 -5.04 0.70 -11.23
CA ALA A 176 -6.47 0.49 -11.00
C ALA A 176 -7.30 1.70 -11.42
N SER A 177 -6.76 2.91 -11.21
CA SER A 177 -7.41 4.18 -11.57
C SER A 177 -7.16 4.63 -13.02
N ASP A 178 -6.26 3.99 -13.74
CA ASP A 178 -6.05 4.25 -15.18
C ASP A 178 -7.05 3.42 -16.00
N PRO A 179 -7.95 4.07 -16.82
CA PRO A 179 -8.97 3.35 -17.56
C PRO A 179 -8.42 2.31 -18.56
N VAL A 180 -7.23 2.54 -19.11
CA VAL A 180 -6.62 1.62 -20.07
C VAL A 180 -6.16 0.34 -19.34
N TRP A 181 -5.50 0.50 -18.20
CA TRP A 181 -5.07 -0.64 -17.39
C TRP A 181 -6.26 -1.37 -16.78
N ALA A 182 -7.21 -0.65 -16.20
CA ALA A 182 -8.44 -1.24 -15.65
C ALA A 182 -9.19 -2.08 -16.69
N LYS A 183 -9.30 -1.57 -17.94
CA LYS A 183 -9.88 -2.33 -19.05
C LYS A 183 -9.08 -3.60 -19.37
N ARG A 184 -7.75 -3.55 -19.40
CA ARG A 184 -6.91 -4.73 -19.67
C ARG A 184 -7.13 -5.84 -18.63
N PHE A 185 -7.30 -5.47 -17.35
CA PHE A 185 -7.65 -6.41 -16.29
C PHE A 185 -9.06 -6.95 -16.47
N ALA A 186 -10.04 -6.10 -16.80
CA ALA A 186 -11.42 -6.50 -17.06
C ALA A 186 -11.52 -7.47 -18.26
N ASP A 187 -10.83 -7.19 -19.36
CA ASP A 187 -10.83 -8.02 -20.57
C ASP A 187 -10.29 -9.45 -20.29
N LYS A 188 -9.48 -9.63 -19.27
CA LYS A 188 -8.96 -10.93 -18.81
C LYS A 188 -9.73 -11.51 -17.62
N ASN A 189 -10.77 -10.84 -17.19
CA ASN A 189 -11.53 -11.20 -15.98
C ASN A 189 -10.64 -11.35 -14.72
N LEU A 190 -9.66 -10.47 -14.58
CA LEU A 190 -8.73 -10.42 -13.44
C LEU A 190 -9.00 -9.15 -12.63
N PRO A 191 -9.12 -9.24 -11.29
CA PRO A 191 -9.33 -8.06 -10.45
C PRO A 191 -8.05 -7.25 -10.27
N VAL A 192 -8.21 -5.93 -10.13
CA VAL A 192 -7.16 -5.02 -9.70
C VAL A 192 -7.66 -4.10 -8.58
N VAL A 193 -6.87 -3.98 -7.51
CA VAL A 193 -7.10 -3.10 -6.36
C VAL A 193 -5.97 -2.08 -6.31
N GLY A 194 -6.28 -0.80 -6.16
CA GLY A 194 -5.29 0.29 -6.08
C GLY A 194 -5.96 1.66 -6.22
N ASP A 195 -5.21 2.72 -6.25
CA ASP A 195 -3.74 2.81 -6.18
C ASP A 195 -3.33 3.59 -4.92
N ASP A 196 -2.09 3.41 -4.46
CA ASP A 196 -1.53 4.06 -3.26
C ASP A 196 -2.27 3.67 -1.97
N ILE A 197 -1.84 2.57 -1.35
CA ILE A 197 -2.46 2.01 -0.14
C ILE A 197 -2.60 3.06 0.97
N LYS A 198 -3.73 3.10 1.63
CA LYS A 198 -3.94 3.83 2.90
C LYS A 198 -3.22 3.11 4.04
N ALA A 199 -3.14 3.74 5.18
CA ALA A 199 -2.81 3.09 6.45
C ALA A 199 -4.09 2.97 7.29
N GLN A 200 -4.12 2.09 8.28
CA GLN A 200 -5.28 1.92 9.16
C GLN A 200 -5.64 3.23 9.87
N LEU A 201 -4.66 3.82 10.56
CA LEU A 201 -4.76 5.18 11.10
C LEU A 201 -3.53 5.96 10.63
N GLY A 202 -3.63 6.57 9.46
CA GLY A 202 -2.55 7.32 8.84
C GLY A 202 -2.92 8.77 8.59
N ALA A 203 -1.91 9.55 8.21
CA ALA A 203 -2.03 10.98 7.97
C ALA A 203 -3.16 11.33 6.98
N THR A 204 -3.32 10.57 5.90
CA THR A 204 -4.35 10.83 4.88
C THR A 204 -5.75 10.57 5.44
N VAL A 205 -5.96 9.44 6.10
CA VAL A 205 -7.28 9.09 6.69
C VAL A 205 -7.67 10.13 7.74
N LEU A 206 -6.73 10.48 8.64
CA LEU A 206 -6.97 11.48 9.67
C LEU A 206 -7.29 12.85 9.07
N HIS A 207 -6.51 13.30 8.08
CA HIS A 207 -6.72 14.58 7.42
C HIS A 207 -8.09 14.64 6.70
N ARG A 208 -8.43 13.60 5.94
CA ARG A 208 -9.75 13.46 5.29
C ARG A 208 -10.89 13.54 6.30
N THR A 209 -10.79 12.78 7.39
CA THR A 209 -11.81 12.74 8.45
C THR A 209 -12.02 14.13 9.08
N ILE A 210 -10.93 14.85 9.34
CA ILE A 210 -11.01 16.20 9.94
C ILE A 210 -11.65 17.21 8.97
N VAL A 211 -11.24 17.25 7.71
CA VAL A 211 -11.82 18.20 6.75
C VAL A 211 -13.27 17.86 6.41
N ASP A 212 -13.65 16.59 6.39
CA ASP A 212 -15.05 16.17 6.25
C ASP A 212 -15.88 16.54 7.48
N LEU A 213 -15.32 16.39 8.70
CA LEU A 213 -15.95 16.88 9.91
C LEU A 213 -16.21 18.39 9.85
N PHE A 214 -15.23 19.17 9.38
CA PHE A 214 -15.39 20.62 9.21
C PHE A 214 -16.54 20.93 8.25
N ARG A 215 -16.57 20.27 7.10
CA ARG A 215 -17.66 20.39 6.11
C ARG A 215 -19.03 20.07 6.75
N LYS A 216 -19.14 18.91 7.44
CA LYS A 216 -20.39 18.47 8.10
C LYS A 216 -20.85 19.40 9.24
N ARG A 217 -19.91 20.15 9.84
CA ARG A 217 -20.20 21.12 10.91
C ARG A 217 -20.35 22.56 10.44
N GLY A 218 -20.34 22.81 9.12
CA GLY A 218 -20.48 24.15 8.53
C GLY A 218 -19.24 25.02 8.69
N VAL A 219 -18.07 24.45 8.98
CA VAL A 219 -16.81 25.16 9.06
C VAL A 219 -16.20 25.22 7.67
N LYS A 220 -15.86 26.42 7.19
CA LYS A 220 -15.18 26.59 5.91
C LYS A 220 -13.68 26.41 6.11
N VAL A 221 -13.09 25.40 5.48
CA VAL A 221 -11.64 25.26 5.41
C VAL A 221 -11.10 26.32 4.44
N GLU A 222 -10.09 27.09 4.85
CA GLU A 222 -9.44 28.10 4.01
C GLU A 222 -8.05 27.65 3.56
N ARG A 223 -7.28 27.04 4.48
CA ARG A 223 -5.94 26.54 4.20
C ARG A 223 -5.64 25.29 5.00
N THR A 224 -4.80 24.43 4.45
CA THR A 224 -4.34 23.24 5.17
C THR A 224 -2.99 22.77 4.67
N TYR A 225 -2.20 22.18 5.58
CA TYR A 225 -1.03 21.44 5.19
C TYR A 225 -0.91 20.10 5.94
N GLN A 226 -0.15 19.19 5.33
CA GLN A 226 0.29 17.94 5.92
C GLN A 226 1.77 17.73 5.63
N LEU A 227 2.61 17.82 6.66
CA LEU A 227 4.05 17.58 6.59
C LEU A 227 4.35 16.21 7.17
N ASN A 228 5.16 15.41 6.46
CA ASN A 228 5.49 14.05 6.90
C ASN A 228 7.00 13.87 6.91
N THR A 229 7.56 13.38 8.01
CA THR A 229 8.94 12.97 8.13
C THR A 229 9.03 11.49 8.48
N GLY A 230 10.09 10.82 8.03
CA GLY A 230 10.36 9.41 8.31
C GLY A 230 11.80 9.06 7.98
N GLY A 231 12.25 7.88 8.38
CA GLY A 231 13.66 7.49 8.25
C GLY A 231 13.87 6.16 7.52
N ASN A 232 12.83 5.61 6.90
CA ASN A 232 12.96 4.40 6.09
C ASN A 232 13.43 4.71 4.66
N THR A 233 13.71 3.66 3.90
CA THR A 233 14.26 3.77 2.54
C THR A 233 13.31 4.45 1.56
N ASP A 234 11.98 4.39 1.78
CA ASP A 234 11.02 5.11 0.93
C ASP A 234 11.11 6.63 1.14
N PHE A 235 11.28 7.10 2.38
CA PHE A 235 11.54 8.51 2.66
C PHE A 235 12.85 8.99 2.05
N LEU A 236 13.91 8.17 2.10
CA LEU A 236 15.16 8.45 1.43
C LEU A 236 14.98 8.57 -0.09
N ASN A 237 14.29 7.61 -0.70
CA ASN A 237 13.97 7.61 -2.12
C ASN A 237 13.17 8.86 -2.55
N MET A 238 12.28 9.34 -1.68
CA MET A 238 11.43 10.52 -1.92
C MET A 238 12.17 11.87 -1.84
N LEU A 239 13.44 11.93 -1.43
CA LEU A 239 14.25 13.14 -1.53
C LEU A 239 14.43 13.57 -3.00
N ASN A 240 14.37 12.63 -3.94
CA ASN A 240 14.27 12.97 -5.36
C ASN A 240 12.85 13.45 -5.69
N ARG A 241 12.65 14.76 -5.69
CA ARG A 241 11.35 15.39 -5.93
C ARG A 241 10.76 15.11 -7.30
N GLY A 242 11.57 14.79 -8.29
CA GLY A 242 11.11 14.40 -9.63
C GLY A 242 10.27 13.11 -9.65
N ARG A 243 10.40 12.27 -8.61
CA ARG A 243 9.68 11.00 -8.45
C ARG A 243 8.34 11.15 -7.73
N LEU A 244 7.95 12.35 -7.32
CA LEU A 244 6.82 12.58 -6.41
C LEU A 244 5.52 13.02 -7.12
N ALA A 245 5.52 13.20 -8.43
CA ALA A 245 4.36 13.75 -9.14
C ALA A 245 3.06 12.97 -8.86
N SER A 246 3.05 11.66 -9.11
CA SER A 246 1.88 10.80 -8.86
C SER A 246 1.51 10.74 -7.38
N LYS A 247 2.51 10.70 -6.48
CA LYS A 247 2.26 10.68 -5.03
C LYS A 247 1.65 11.99 -4.52
N LYS A 248 2.09 13.14 -5.03
CA LYS A 248 1.53 14.45 -4.69
C LYS A 248 0.07 14.52 -5.15
N THR A 249 -0.19 14.14 -6.40
CA THR A 249 -1.55 14.07 -6.95
C THR A 249 -2.44 13.17 -6.10
N SER A 250 -2.02 11.91 -5.85
CA SER A 250 -2.78 10.95 -5.06
C SER A 250 -3.19 11.49 -3.69
N LYS A 251 -2.25 12.05 -2.93
CA LYS A 251 -2.51 12.55 -1.57
C LYS A 251 -3.36 13.83 -1.56
N THR A 252 -3.10 14.75 -2.47
CA THR A 252 -3.85 16.02 -2.55
C THR A 252 -5.29 15.75 -2.95
N GLU A 253 -5.52 14.95 -3.97
CA GLU A 253 -6.88 14.59 -4.40
C GLU A 253 -7.62 13.79 -3.32
N ALA A 254 -6.94 12.93 -2.58
CA ALA A 254 -7.54 12.21 -1.47
C ALA A 254 -8.16 13.16 -0.42
N VAL A 255 -7.52 14.28 -0.10
CA VAL A 255 -8.03 15.27 0.86
C VAL A 255 -9.05 16.19 0.20
N GLN A 256 -8.77 16.71 -1.00
CA GLN A 256 -9.67 17.60 -1.73
C GLN A 256 -11.03 16.97 -2.01
N SER A 257 -11.08 15.65 -2.26
CA SER A 257 -12.31 14.94 -2.63
C SER A 257 -13.41 14.92 -1.56
N VAL A 258 -13.06 15.15 -0.30
CA VAL A 258 -14.03 15.17 0.83
C VAL A 258 -14.35 16.57 1.32
N MET A 259 -13.76 17.61 0.73
CA MET A 259 -14.07 19.00 1.02
C MET A 259 -15.35 19.42 0.29
N GLY A 260 -16.11 20.34 0.84
CA GLY A 260 -17.30 20.92 0.20
C GLY A 260 -16.98 21.88 -0.95
N HIS A 261 -15.73 22.30 -1.05
CA HIS A 261 -15.19 23.15 -2.10
C HIS A 261 -13.72 22.82 -2.31
N ARG A 262 -13.22 22.99 -3.52
CA ARG A 262 -11.81 22.79 -3.83
C ARG A 262 -11.00 24.01 -3.36
N LEU A 263 -9.89 23.75 -2.67
CA LEU A 263 -8.90 24.79 -2.35
C LEU A 263 -7.99 25.02 -3.56
N ASP A 264 -7.55 26.27 -3.72
CA ASP A 264 -6.49 26.61 -4.65
C ASP A 264 -5.16 25.96 -4.23
N ASP A 265 -4.28 25.69 -5.19
CA ASP A 265 -3.02 24.96 -4.95
C ASP A 265 -2.10 25.65 -3.94
N GLU A 266 -2.21 26.97 -3.77
CA GLU A 266 -1.47 27.76 -2.79
C GLU A 266 -1.99 27.56 -1.36
N ASN A 267 -3.23 27.12 -1.21
CA ASN A 267 -3.91 26.94 0.08
C ASN A 267 -3.90 25.49 0.58
N ILE A 268 -3.30 24.57 -0.16
CA ILE A 268 -3.15 23.17 0.24
C ILE A 268 -1.74 22.65 -0.03
N HIS A 269 -1.10 22.12 1.01
CA HIS A 269 0.20 21.48 0.86
C HIS A 269 0.22 20.10 1.52
N ILE A 270 0.36 19.04 0.73
CA ILE A 270 0.45 17.66 1.23
C ILE A 270 1.67 17.00 0.60
N GLY A 271 2.64 16.66 1.43
CA GLY A 271 3.86 16.08 0.91
C GLY A 271 4.59 15.16 1.86
N PRO A 272 5.51 14.33 1.33
CA PRO A 272 6.69 13.97 2.08
C PRO A 272 7.48 15.26 2.29
N SER A 273 7.93 15.49 3.53
CA SER A 273 8.62 16.75 3.84
C SER A 273 10.11 16.53 3.92
N ASP A 274 10.57 15.49 4.67
CA ASP A 274 12.00 15.25 4.85
C ASP A 274 12.31 13.81 5.28
N TYR A 275 13.59 13.44 5.14
CA TYR A 275 14.19 12.20 5.58
C TYR A 275 15.00 12.41 6.86
N VAL A 276 14.63 11.70 7.92
CA VAL A 276 15.28 11.76 9.24
C VAL A 276 15.75 10.36 9.63
N PRO A 277 17.02 10.00 9.38
CA PRO A 277 17.53 8.61 9.44
C PRO A 277 17.20 7.84 10.73
N TRP A 278 17.29 8.47 11.89
CA TRP A 278 17.04 7.80 13.18
C TRP A 278 15.58 7.50 13.48
N GLN A 279 14.63 8.06 12.70
CA GLN A 279 13.21 7.70 12.80
C GLN A 279 12.96 6.26 12.33
N ASN A 280 13.86 5.67 11.51
CA ASN A 280 13.67 4.37 10.91
C ASN A 280 12.28 4.30 10.22
N ASP A 281 11.45 3.33 10.58
CA ASP A 281 10.11 3.16 10.00
C ASP A 281 9.02 4.00 10.72
N ASN A 282 9.37 4.73 11.77
CA ASN A 282 8.45 5.64 12.44
C ASN A 282 8.22 6.88 11.57
N LYS A 283 6.95 7.14 11.25
CA LYS A 283 6.51 8.32 10.52
C LYS A 283 5.85 9.31 11.47
N ILE A 284 6.33 10.56 11.42
CA ILE A 284 5.71 11.68 12.12
C ILE A 284 5.02 12.57 11.09
N CYS A 285 3.74 12.85 11.36
CA CYS A 285 2.93 13.73 10.56
C CYS A 285 2.48 14.93 11.38
N PHE A 286 2.56 16.13 10.78
CA PHE A 286 1.96 17.36 11.30
C PHE A 286 0.88 17.81 10.33
N ILE A 287 -0.35 17.96 10.82
CA ILE A 287 -1.48 18.47 10.04
C ILE A 287 -1.93 19.77 10.69
N ARG A 288 -2.09 20.81 9.89
CA ARG A 288 -2.74 22.05 10.28
C ARG A 288 -3.92 22.32 9.36
N VAL A 289 -5.04 22.70 9.94
CA VAL A 289 -6.25 23.11 9.23
C VAL A 289 -6.66 24.49 9.76
N GLU A 290 -6.75 25.45 8.86
CA GLU A 290 -7.23 26.79 9.16
C GLU A 290 -8.59 27.00 8.49
N GLY A 291 -9.52 27.63 9.20
CA GLY A 291 -10.86 27.81 8.69
C GLY A 291 -11.65 28.89 9.42
N LYS A 292 -12.93 29.01 9.04
CA LYS A 292 -13.86 29.97 9.60
C LYS A 292 -15.08 29.28 10.20
N LEU A 293 -15.41 29.68 11.41
CA LEU A 293 -16.60 29.30 12.14
C LEU A 293 -17.76 30.27 11.88
N PHE A 294 -18.82 30.12 12.68
CA PHE A 294 -19.97 31.04 12.69
C PHE A 294 -19.52 32.48 12.85
N GLY A 295 -20.07 33.38 12.01
CA GLY A 295 -19.71 34.80 12.00
C GLY A 295 -18.32 35.10 11.44
N ASP A 296 -17.77 34.22 10.61
CA ASP A 296 -16.43 34.33 10.02
C ASP A 296 -15.27 34.36 11.04
N VAL A 297 -15.55 33.89 12.28
CA VAL A 297 -14.53 33.82 13.33
C VAL A 297 -13.48 32.78 12.94
N PRO A 298 -12.17 33.15 12.90
CA PRO A 298 -11.11 32.23 12.51
C PRO A 298 -10.91 31.12 13.53
N MET A 299 -10.48 29.95 13.06
CA MET A 299 -10.04 28.83 13.88
C MET A 299 -8.85 28.12 13.26
N GLU A 300 -8.07 27.50 14.10
CA GLU A 300 -6.92 26.69 13.72
C GLU A 300 -6.96 25.35 14.48
N LEU A 301 -6.57 24.29 13.81
CA LEU A 301 -6.41 22.97 14.41
C LEU A 301 -5.05 22.40 14.03
N ASP A 302 -4.24 22.09 15.02
CA ASP A 302 -2.95 21.41 14.85
C ASP A 302 -3.02 20.00 15.40
N ILE A 303 -2.54 19.03 14.59
CA ILE A 303 -2.50 17.62 14.94
C ILE A 303 -1.10 17.09 14.69
N LYS A 304 -0.56 16.34 15.65
CA LYS A 304 0.65 15.54 15.47
C LYS A 304 0.30 14.07 15.59
N LEU A 305 0.67 13.28 14.59
CA LEU A 305 0.54 11.83 14.58
C LEU A 305 1.93 11.20 14.46
N SER A 306 2.24 10.20 15.29
CA SER A 306 3.45 9.39 15.20
C SER A 306 3.07 7.91 15.17
N VAL A 307 3.44 7.21 14.09
CA VAL A 307 3.08 5.81 13.84
C VAL A 307 4.22 5.06 13.18
N GLU A 308 4.29 3.75 13.39
CA GLU A 308 5.12 2.86 12.56
C GLU A 308 4.41 2.68 11.20
N ASP A 309 5.04 3.15 10.12
CA ASP A 309 4.38 3.30 8.81
C ASP A 309 4.04 1.96 8.17
N SER A 310 4.99 1.03 8.15
CA SER A 310 4.83 -0.24 7.43
C SER A 310 3.84 -1.21 8.08
N PRO A 311 3.83 -1.44 9.42
CA PRO A 311 2.78 -2.22 10.07
C PRO A 311 1.40 -1.62 9.88
N ASN A 312 1.30 -0.29 9.92
CA ASN A 312 0.05 0.44 9.74
C ASN A 312 -0.54 0.26 8.32
N SER A 313 0.31 0.17 7.29
CA SER A 313 -0.11 -0.13 5.93
C SER A 313 -0.41 -1.62 5.71
N ALA A 314 0.32 -2.51 6.37
CA ALA A 314 0.12 -3.96 6.27
C ALA A 314 -1.27 -4.38 6.75
N GLY A 315 -1.79 -3.73 7.81
CA GLY A 315 -3.14 -3.96 8.31
C GLY A 315 -4.26 -3.61 7.31
N VAL A 316 -3.97 -2.80 6.29
CA VAL A 316 -4.88 -2.53 5.17
C VAL A 316 -4.62 -3.49 4.00
N ALA A 317 -3.36 -3.73 3.68
CA ALA A 317 -2.99 -4.59 2.56
C ALA A 317 -3.49 -6.03 2.73
N ILE A 318 -3.54 -6.53 3.96
CA ILE A 318 -4.05 -7.88 4.27
C ILE A 318 -5.52 -8.04 3.88
N ASP A 319 -6.32 -6.98 4.01
CA ASP A 319 -7.72 -6.96 3.60
C ASP A 319 -7.86 -6.77 2.08
N ALA A 320 -7.06 -5.89 1.48
CA ALA A 320 -7.04 -5.67 0.04
C ALA A 320 -6.73 -6.97 -0.73
N ILE A 321 -5.77 -7.76 -0.24
CA ILE A 321 -5.42 -9.07 -0.81
C ILE A 321 -6.61 -10.04 -0.72
N ARG A 322 -7.28 -10.11 0.43
CA ARG A 322 -8.43 -11.00 0.64
C ARG A 322 -9.64 -10.58 -0.19
N CYS A 323 -9.89 -9.29 -0.34
CA CYS A 323 -10.93 -8.76 -1.24
C CYS A 323 -10.61 -9.06 -2.71
N CYS A 324 -9.35 -8.92 -3.13
CA CYS A 324 -8.91 -9.29 -4.47
C CYS A 324 -9.14 -10.79 -4.74
N LYS A 325 -8.83 -11.66 -3.77
CA LYS A 325 -9.12 -13.10 -3.88
C LYS A 325 -10.61 -13.39 -3.95
N LEU A 326 -11.40 -12.71 -3.12
CA LEU A 326 -12.86 -12.90 -3.12
C LEU A 326 -13.48 -12.51 -4.48
N ALA A 327 -12.95 -11.47 -5.12
CA ALA A 327 -13.34 -11.10 -6.48
C ALA A 327 -12.95 -12.16 -7.52
N LEU A 328 -11.74 -12.72 -7.43
CA LEU A 328 -11.31 -13.84 -8.29
C LEU A 328 -12.27 -15.03 -8.17
N ASP A 329 -12.63 -15.42 -6.95
CA ASP A 329 -13.55 -16.54 -6.71
C ASP A 329 -14.96 -16.30 -7.26
N ARG A 330 -15.36 -15.04 -7.29
CA ARG A 330 -16.66 -14.60 -7.83
C ARG A 330 -16.61 -14.33 -9.34
N GLY A 331 -15.45 -14.50 -9.99
CA GLY A 331 -15.29 -14.19 -11.41
C GLY A 331 -15.49 -12.71 -11.74
N GLN A 332 -15.13 -11.82 -10.82
CA GLN A 332 -15.24 -10.36 -10.98
C GLN A 332 -13.87 -9.78 -11.36
N GLY A 333 -13.74 -9.35 -12.62
CA GLY A 333 -12.51 -8.74 -13.14
C GLY A 333 -12.63 -7.22 -13.29
N GLY A 334 -11.48 -6.58 -13.51
CA GLY A 334 -11.35 -5.13 -13.61
C GLY A 334 -11.06 -4.45 -12.29
N ALA A 335 -11.21 -3.13 -12.26
CA ALA A 335 -10.96 -2.35 -11.05
C ALA A 335 -12.04 -2.58 -10.00
N LEU A 336 -11.65 -3.04 -8.81
CA LEU A 336 -12.57 -3.24 -7.69
C LEU A 336 -12.86 -1.90 -7.01
N HIS A 337 -13.95 -1.24 -7.39
CA HIS A 337 -14.30 0.11 -6.92
C HIS A 337 -14.46 0.18 -5.41
N SER A 338 -15.21 -0.75 -4.81
CA SER A 338 -15.47 -0.79 -3.36
C SER A 338 -14.18 -0.95 -2.55
N ALA A 339 -13.39 -1.98 -2.86
CA ALA A 339 -12.13 -2.25 -2.18
C ALA A 339 -11.11 -1.12 -2.40
N SER A 340 -10.98 -0.62 -3.64
CA SER A 340 -10.05 0.46 -3.95
C SER A 340 -10.42 1.76 -3.24
N ALA A 341 -11.70 2.15 -3.18
CA ALA A 341 -12.14 3.36 -2.50
C ALA A 341 -11.83 3.33 -1.00
N TYR A 342 -11.98 2.17 -0.35
CA TYR A 342 -11.72 2.04 1.07
C TYR A 342 -10.23 1.90 1.39
N PHE A 343 -9.50 1.10 0.62
CA PHE A 343 -8.12 0.75 0.93
C PHE A 343 -7.07 1.66 0.28
N SER A 344 -7.42 2.45 -0.75
CA SER A 344 -6.46 3.23 -1.52
C SER A 344 -6.71 4.73 -1.46
N LYS A 345 -5.65 5.53 -1.63
CA LYS A 345 -5.71 7.01 -1.64
C LYS A 345 -6.16 7.55 -2.99
N HIS A 346 -5.83 6.82 -4.07
CA HIS A 346 -6.18 7.17 -5.44
C HIS A 346 -6.95 6.03 -6.12
N PRO A 347 -8.20 5.78 -5.68
CA PRO A 347 -9.04 4.75 -6.28
C PRO A 347 -9.59 5.20 -7.64
N PRO A 348 -10.10 4.26 -8.47
CA PRO A 348 -10.84 4.58 -9.71
C PRO A 348 -12.04 5.50 -9.49
N LEU A 349 -12.68 5.38 -8.33
CA LEU A 349 -13.81 6.22 -7.91
C LEU A 349 -13.58 6.68 -6.47
N GLN A 350 -13.44 7.99 -6.27
CA GLN A 350 -13.35 8.59 -4.94
C GLN A 350 -14.73 8.57 -4.26
N MET A 351 -14.73 8.16 -2.98
CA MET A 351 -15.89 8.14 -2.11
C MET A 351 -15.53 8.82 -0.77
N THR A 352 -16.52 9.26 -0.01
CA THR A 352 -16.29 9.58 1.41
C THR A 352 -15.88 8.30 2.16
N ASP A 353 -15.18 8.44 3.30
CA ASP A 353 -14.69 7.25 4.01
C ASP A 353 -15.86 6.39 4.54
N GLU A 354 -17.02 7.01 4.86
CA GLU A 354 -18.26 6.34 5.28
C GLU A 354 -18.89 5.55 4.11
N GLU A 355 -18.97 6.15 2.92
CA GLU A 355 -19.48 5.47 1.72
C GLU A 355 -18.56 4.33 1.30
N ALA A 356 -17.25 4.54 1.33
CA ALA A 356 -16.26 3.53 1.00
C ALA A 356 -16.30 2.35 1.96
N TYR A 357 -16.43 2.62 3.30
CA TYR A 357 -16.60 1.58 4.30
C TYR A 357 -17.85 0.74 4.03
N ARG A 358 -19.00 1.38 3.88
CA ARG A 358 -20.26 0.67 3.56
C ARG A 358 -20.15 -0.13 2.27
N SER A 359 -19.54 0.44 1.24
CA SER A 359 -19.38 -0.21 -0.07
C SER A 359 -18.53 -1.47 0.00
N VAL A 360 -17.45 -1.47 0.82
CA VAL A 360 -16.61 -2.66 0.98
C VAL A 360 -17.29 -3.73 1.84
N GLU A 361 -18.07 -3.35 2.86
CA GLU A 361 -18.87 -4.28 3.65
C GLU A 361 -19.94 -4.99 2.78
N GLU A 362 -20.68 -4.23 1.95
CA GLU A 362 -21.63 -4.77 0.99
C GLU A 362 -20.96 -5.72 -0.01
N PHE A 363 -19.76 -5.36 -0.49
CA PHE A 363 -18.97 -6.24 -1.35
C PHE A 363 -18.57 -7.53 -0.63
N ILE A 364 -18.08 -7.45 0.61
CA ILE A 364 -17.69 -8.64 1.39
C ILE A 364 -18.90 -9.55 1.63
N ALA A 365 -20.04 -9.00 1.99
CA ALA A 365 -21.29 -9.73 2.20
C ALA A 365 -21.84 -10.39 0.92
N GLY A 366 -21.50 -9.86 -0.25
CA GLY A 366 -22.02 -10.33 -1.55
C GLY A 366 -23.28 -9.58 -2.03
N ASP A 367 -23.63 -8.52 -1.35
CA ASP A 367 -24.81 -7.70 -1.66
C ASP A 367 -24.52 -6.68 -2.79
N ARG A 368 -23.27 -6.57 -3.18
CA ARG A 368 -22.79 -5.65 -4.21
C ARG A 368 -21.73 -6.32 -5.10
N ALA A 369 -21.83 -6.10 -6.41
CA ALA A 369 -20.69 -6.27 -7.29
C ALA A 369 -19.65 -5.15 -7.02
N SER A 370 -18.40 -5.40 -7.31
CA SER A 370 -17.32 -4.44 -7.02
C SER A 370 -17.44 -3.15 -7.83
#